data_99952ba08068f1c150c0c982bb74ef1a
#
_entry.id   99952ba08068f1c150c0c982bb74ef1a
#
_cell.length_a   1.000
_cell.length_b   1.000
_cell.length_c   1.000
_cell.angle_alpha   90.00
_cell.angle_beta   90.00
_cell.angle_gamma   90.00
#
_symmetry.space_group_name_H-M   'P 1'
#
loop_
_entity.id
_entity.type
_entity.pdbx_description
1 polymer ?
#
loop_
_entity_poly.entity_id
_entity_poly.type
_entity_poly.pdbx_seq_one_letter_code
_entity_poly.pdbx_strand_id
1 'polypeptide(L)'
;MENDQVIAGLVSVRSAIGVGAWVAPRLSGRLFGLDPANNPQAPYLARLFGIRDAALGYGLSTSRGTQRSLWLRIGIACDLADAAAGVFAGRRGELPRFSTVLVTGTALGAAALGVAALQGEPSV
;
A
#
# COMPACT_ATOMS: atom_id res chain seq x y z
N MET A 1 -10.21 19.08 -8.91
CA MET A 1 -11.36 18.40 -8.26
C MET A 1 -11.26 16.91 -8.41
N GLU A 2 -11.21 16.43 -9.64
CA GLU A 2 -11.05 15.01 -9.90
C GLU A 2 -9.77 14.44 -9.29
N ASN A 3 -8.67 15.18 -9.38
CA ASN A 3 -7.41 14.76 -8.78
C ASN A 3 -7.47 14.72 -7.25
N ASP A 4 -8.16 15.62 -6.64
CA ASP A 4 -8.35 15.62 -5.19
C ASP A 4 -9.16 14.39 -4.74
N GLN A 5 -10.09 13.92 -5.57
CA GLN A 5 -10.83 12.69 -5.30
C GLN A 5 -9.92 11.46 -5.38
N VAL A 6 -9.03 11.41 -6.36
CA VAL A 6 -8.05 10.31 -6.46
C VAL A 6 -7.14 10.28 -5.23
N ILE A 7 -6.65 11.44 -4.83
CA ILE A 7 -5.80 11.56 -3.64
C ILE A 7 -6.55 11.18 -2.37
N ALA A 8 -7.80 11.64 -2.23
CA ALA A 8 -8.63 11.24 -1.08
C ALA A 8 -8.85 9.73 -1.05
N GLY A 9 -9.04 9.12 -2.21
CA GLY A 9 -9.15 7.67 -2.32
C GLY A 9 -7.86 6.96 -1.88
N LEU A 10 -6.70 7.42 -2.34
CA LEU A 10 -5.41 6.88 -1.90
C LEU A 10 -5.20 7.02 -0.39
N VAL A 11 -5.47 8.19 0.16
CA VAL A 11 -5.37 8.44 1.61
C VAL A 11 -6.27 7.48 2.37
N SER A 12 -7.51 7.32 1.92
CA SER A 12 -8.48 6.43 2.58
C SER A 12 -8.03 4.98 2.55
N VAL A 13 -7.58 4.48 1.41
CA VAL A 13 -7.13 3.10 1.27
C VAL A 13 -5.86 2.86 2.09
N ARG A 14 -4.87 3.73 2.00
CA ARG A 14 -3.64 3.60 2.78
C ARG A 14 -3.90 3.66 4.27
N SER A 15 -4.76 4.56 4.71
CA SER A 15 -5.12 4.68 6.12
C SER A 15 -5.87 3.44 6.62
N ALA A 16 -6.82 2.95 5.84
CA ALA A 16 -7.59 1.76 6.20
C ALA A 16 -6.70 0.52 6.28
N ILE A 17 -5.83 0.30 5.29
CA ILE A 17 -4.91 -0.83 5.29
C ILE A 17 -3.90 -0.68 6.44
N GLY A 18 -3.35 0.52 6.61
CA GLY A 18 -2.34 0.78 7.64
C GLY A 18 -2.87 0.59 9.05
N VAL A 19 -3.98 1.21 9.37
CA VAL A 19 -4.61 1.10 10.69
C VAL A 19 -5.12 -0.34 10.91
N GLY A 20 -5.76 -0.92 9.89
CA GLY A 20 -6.26 -2.29 9.96
C GLY A 20 -5.15 -3.31 10.22
N ALA A 21 -4.02 -3.18 9.53
CA ALA A 21 -2.87 -4.07 9.73
C ALA A 21 -2.23 -3.89 11.11
N TRP A 22 -2.27 -2.69 11.66
CA TRP A 22 -1.76 -2.45 13.02
C TRP A 22 -2.70 -3.01 14.09
N VAL A 23 -3.99 -2.69 13.99
CA VAL A 23 -4.98 -3.05 15.02
C VAL A 23 -5.38 -4.53 14.92
N ALA A 24 -5.54 -5.04 13.71
CA ALA A 24 -5.97 -6.42 13.45
C ALA A 24 -5.05 -7.10 12.43
N PRO A 25 -3.78 -7.36 12.80
CA PRO A 25 -2.80 -7.90 11.84
C PRO A 25 -3.14 -9.30 11.34
N ARG A 26 -3.76 -10.13 12.18
CA ARG A 26 -4.15 -11.49 11.79
C ARG A 26 -5.32 -11.47 10.81
N LEU A 27 -6.33 -10.66 11.08
CA LEU A 27 -7.47 -10.51 10.17
C LEU A 27 -7.02 -9.92 8.84
N SER A 28 -6.18 -8.89 8.87
CA SER A 28 -5.63 -8.27 7.67
C SER A 28 -4.86 -9.28 6.83
N GLY A 29 -4.02 -10.10 7.47
CA GLY A 29 -3.29 -11.17 6.79
C GLY A 29 -4.22 -12.17 6.12
N ARG A 30 -5.27 -12.60 6.82
CA ARG A 30 -6.25 -13.55 6.26
C ARG A 30 -6.97 -12.98 5.05
N LEU A 31 -7.31 -11.70 5.07
CA LEU A 31 -7.98 -11.05 3.93
C LEU A 31 -7.11 -11.07 2.68
N PHE A 32 -5.79 -11.06 2.84
CA PHE A 32 -4.85 -11.20 1.73
C PHE A 32 -4.47 -12.66 1.44
N GLY A 33 -5.16 -13.62 2.06
CA GLY A 33 -4.91 -15.04 1.84
C GLY A 33 -3.65 -15.57 2.50
N LEU A 34 -3.08 -14.82 3.43
CA LEU A 34 -1.93 -15.26 4.22
C LEU A 34 -2.38 -16.15 5.37
N ASP A 35 -1.44 -16.91 5.93
CA ASP A 35 -1.70 -17.86 7.01
C ASP A 35 -0.98 -17.41 8.29
N PRO A 36 -1.59 -16.50 9.07
CA PRO A 36 -0.94 -16.01 10.29
C PRO A 36 -0.87 -17.07 11.40
N ALA A 37 -1.71 -18.11 11.34
CA ALA A 37 -1.70 -19.17 12.34
C ALA A 37 -0.40 -19.99 12.32
N ASN A 38 0.16 -20.20 11.10
CA ASN A 38 1.40 -20.95 10.92
C ASN A 38 2.63 -20.04 10.80
N ASN A 39 2.45 -18.73 10.94
CA ASN A 39 3.52 -17.75 10.83
C ASN A 39 3.45 -16.80 12.04
N PRO A 40 4.01 -17.20 13.19
CA PRO A 40 3.86 -16.42 14.42
C PRO A 40 4.50 -15.03 14.36
N GLN A 41 5.43 -14.82 13.43
CA GLN A 41 6.05 -13.50 13.23
C GLN A 41 5.27 -12.60 12.27
N ALA A 42 4.28 -13.15 11.55
CA ALA A 42 3.51 -12.40 10.57
C ALA A 42 2.79 -11.17 11.15
N PRO A 43 2.19 -11.22 12.36
CA PRO A 43 1.57 -10.01 12.93
C PRO A 43 2.54 -8.86 13.14
N TYR A 44 3.78 -9.16 13.51
CA TYR A 44 4.82 -8.12 13.65
C TYR A 44 5.11 -7.45 12.31
N LEU A 45 5.32 -8.25 11.26
CA LEU A 45 5.57 -7.73 9.91
C LEU A 45 4.37 -6.95 9.38
N ALA A 46 3.16 -7.43 9.65
CA ALA A 46 1.93 -6.73 9.26
C ALA A 46 1.84 -5.36 9.92
N ARG A 47 2.25 -5.24 11.18
CA ARG A 47 2.28 -3.95 11.87
C ARG A 47 3.33 -3.01 11.30
N LEU A 48 4.51 -3.51 10.93
CA LEU A 48 5.53 -2.70 10.26
C LEU A 48 5.01 -2.17 8.91
N PHE A 49 4.37 -3.03 8.14
CA PHE A 49 3.72 -2.62 6.90
C PHE A 49 2.60 -1.60 7.17
N GLY A 50 1.81 -1.85 8.20
CA GLY A 50 0.70 -0.97 8.56
C GLY A 50 1.14 0.43 8.94
N ILE A 51 2.19 0.58 9.74
CA ILE A 51 2.67 1.90 10.13
C ILE A 51 3.25 2.65 8.92
N ARG A 52 3.88 1.93 7.98
CA ARG A 52 4.37 2.54 6.76
C ARG A 52 3.21 3.11 5.92
N ASP A 53 2.16 2.32 5.72
CA ASP A 53 1.00 2.78 4.94
C ASP A 53 0.25 3.92 5.63
N ALA A 54 0.11 3.86 6.95
CA ALA A 54 -0.48 4.95 7.72
C ALA A 54 0.34 6.23 7.58
N ALA A 55 1.66 6.14 7.63
CA ALA A 55 2.56 7.28 7.45
C ALA A 55 2.46 7.87 6.05
N LEU A 56 2.41 7.02 5.02
CA LEU A 56 2.24 7.46 3.64
C LEU A 56 0.90 8.19 3.45
N GLY A 57 -0.17 7.66 4.02
CA GLY A 57 -1.49 8.29 3.99
C GLY A 57 -1.49 9.62 4.70
N TYR A 58 -0.89 9.69 5.90
CA TYR A 58 -0.77 10.93 6.67
C TYR A 58 0.03 11.99 5.92
N GLY A 59 1.22 11.62 5.41
CA GLY A 59 2.06 12.53 4.66
C GLY A 59 1.35 13.10 3.45
N LEU A 60 0.65 12.27 2.70
CA LEU A 60 -0.11 12.70 1.53
C LEU A 60 -1.26 13.63 1.93
N SER A 61 -1.99 13.30 3.00
CA SER A 61 -3.16 14.07 3.43
C SER A 61 -2.81 15.47 3.95
N THR A 62 -1.61 15.63 4.52
CA THR A 62 -1.18 16.89 5.14
C THR A 62 -0.28 17.73 4.24
N SER A 63 0.10 17.22 3.07
CA SER A 63 1.05 17.88 2.17
C SER A 63 0.35 18.66 1.07
N ARG A 64 1.04 19.67 0.54
CA ARG A 64 0.57 20.50 -0.57
C ARG A 64 1.76 20.83 -1.47
N GLY A 65 1.48 21.16 -2.73
CA GLY A 65 2.49 21.60 -3.68
C GLY A 65 3.56 20.54 -3.93
N THR A 66 4.82 20.95 -3.89
CA THR A 66 5.95 20.06 -4.16
C THR A 66 6.06 18.92 -3.15
N GLN A 67 5.68 19.15 -1.90
CA GLN A 67 5.69 18.09 -0.89
C GLN A 67 4.64 17.02 -1.19
N ARG A 68 3.48 17.43 -1.67
CA ARG A 68 2.43 16.48 -2.08
C ARG A 68 2.93 15.59 -3.22
N SER A 69 3.59 16.18 -4.22
CA SER A 69 4.22 15.42 -5.30
C SER A 69 5.29 14.46 -4.78
N LEU A 70 6.08 14.89 -3.80
CA LEU A 70 7.08 14.03 -3.18
C LEU A 70 6.43 12.82 -2.50
N TRP A 71 5.37 13.02 -1.72
CA TRP A 71 4.68 11.92 -1.06
C TRP A 71 4.03 10.95 -2.06
N LEU A 72 3.51 11.48 -3.18
CA LEU A 72 3.01 10.63 -4.25
C LEU A 72 4.12 9.76 -4.85
N ARG A 73 5.29 10.34 -5.11
CA ARG A 73 6.43 9.60 -5.67
C ARG A 73 6.95 8.54 -4.69
N ILE A 74 7.05 8.87 -3.42
CA ILE A 74 7.44 7.91 -2.38
C ILE A 74 6.45 6.75 -2.34
N GLY A 75 5.15 7.06 -2.35
CA GLY A 75 4.11 6.03 -2.36
C GLY A 75 4.19 5.11 -3.58
N ILE A 76 4.38 5.68 -4.77
CA ILE A 76 4.56 4.90 -6.00
C ILE A 76 5.77 3.97 -5.88
N ALA A 77 6.89 4.47 -5.38
CA ALA A 77 8.10 3.66 -5.20
C ALA A 77 7.85 2.50 -4.23
N CYS A 78 7.18 2.76 -3.11
CA CYS A 78 6.82 1.71 -2.16
C CYS A 78 5.90 0.67 -2.80
N ASP A 79 4.88 1.11 -3.54
CA ASP A 79 3.91 0.21 -4.16
C ASP A 79 4.57 -0.67 -5.24
N LEU A 80 5.49 -0.09 -6.04
CA LEU A 80 6.22 -0.86 -7.04
C LEU A 80 7.16 -1.88 -6.38
N ALA A 81 7.80 -1.50 -5.27
CA ALA A 81 8.64 -2.42 -4.51
C ALA A 81 7.79 -3.56 -3.91
N ASP A 82 6.61 -3.23 -3.39
CA ASP A 82 5.68 -4.24 -2.87
C ASP A 82 5.22 -5.20 -3.97
N ALA A 83 4.92 -4.68 -5.17
CA ALA A 83 4.54 -5.51 -6.31
C ALA A 83 5.69 -6.46 -6.70
N ALA A 84 6.91 -5.94 -6.76
CA ALA A 84 8.09 -6.76 -7.06
C ALA A 84 8.28 -7.85 -6.01
N ALA A 85 8.15 -7.52 -4.73
CA ALA A 85 8.25 -8.48 -3.64
C ALA A 85 7.18 -9.56 -3.75
N GLY A 86 5.94 -9.17 -4.11
CA GLY A 86 4.86 -10.13 -4.32
C GLY A 86 5.14 -11.10 -5.46
N VAL A 87 5.66 -10.60 -6.58
CA VAL A 87 6.03 -11.44 -7.73
C VAL A 87 7.16 -12.41 -7.34
N PHE A 88 8.20 -11.92 -6.67
CA PHE A 88 9.31 -12.78 -6.26
C PHE A 88 8.86 -13.87 -5.29
N ALA A 89 8.06 -13.51 -4.30
CA ALA A 89 7.53 -14.47 -3.34
C ALA A 89 6.64 -15.53 -4.02
N GLY A 90 5.80 -15.10 -4.95
CA GLY A 90 4.95 -16.01 -5.71
C GLY A 90 5.75 -16.99 -6.56
N ARG A 91 6.80 -16.50 -7.24
CA ARG A 91 7.67 -17.33 -8.08
C ARG A 91 8.48 -18.34 -7.26
N ARG A 92 8.83 -17.98 -6.03
CA ARG A 92 9.58 -18.86 -5.12
C ARG A 92 8.68 -19.83 -4.36
N GLY A 93 7.38 -19.78 -4.57
CA GLY A 93 6.43 -20.62 -3.85
C GLY A 93 6.23 -20.22 -2.40
N GLU A 94 6.64 -19.01 -2.02
CA GLU A 94 6.50 -18.48 -0.65
C GLU A 94 5.10 -17.95 -0.37
N LEU A 95 4.31 -17.68 -1.43
CA LEU A 95 2.94 -17.23 -1.33
C LEU A 95 2.03 -18.12 -2.17
N PRO A 96 0.81 -18.44 -1.69
CA PRO A 96 -0.21 -19.07 -2.53
C PRO A 96 -0.53 -18.17 -3.74
N ARG A 97 -1.04 -18.77 -4.83
CA ARG A 97 -1.41 -18.02 -6.03
C ARG A 97 -2.41 -16.91 -5.74
N PHE A 98 -3.42 -17.20 -4.92
CA PHE A 98 -4.42 -16.21 -4.54
C PHE A 98 -3.77 -15.00 -3.87
N SER A 99 -2.91 -15.23 -2.89
CA SER A 99 -2.20 -14.17 -2.18
C SER A 99 -1.28 -13.39 -3.12
N THR A 100 -0.55 -14.09 -4.01
CA THR A 100 0.34 -13.45 -4.98
C THR A 100 -0.43 -12.47 -5.86
N VAL A 101 -1.56 -12.90 -6.41
CA VAL A 101 -2.40 -12.04 -7.27
C VAL A 101 -2.96 -10.87 -6.47
N LEU A 102 -3.43 -11.13 -5.25
CA LEU A 102 -4.08 -10.11 -4.44
C LEU A 102 -3.10 -9.05 -3.96
N VAL A 103 -1.95 -9.44 -3.41
CA VAL A 103 -0.96 -8.46 -2.92
C VAL A 103 -0.32 -7.69 -4.07
N THR A 104 0.02 -8.37 -5.16
CA THR A 104 0.63 -7.74 -6.33
C THR A 104 -0.37 -6.81 -7.02
N GLY A 105 -1.61 -7.28 -7.20
CA GLY A 105 -2.67 -6.48 -7.83
C GLY A 105 -3.02 -5.24 -7.02
N THR A 106 -3.10 -5.36 -5.70
CA THR A 106 -3.36 -4.22 -4.80
C THR A 106 -2.23 -3.20 -4.91
N ALA A 107 -0.98 -3.65 -4.88
CA ALA A 107 0.18 -2.77 -4.99
C ALA A 107 0.24 -2.06 -6.35
N LEU A 108 0.01 -2.78 -7.43
CA LEU A 108 -0.02 -2.19 -8.78
C LEU A 108 -1.19 -1.21 -8.94
N GLY A 109 -2.35 -1.53 -8.38
CA GLY A 109 -3.49 -0.63 -8.39
C GLY A 109 -3.21 0.67 -7.66
N ALA A 110 -2.58 0.58 -6.48
CA ALA A 110 -2.17 1.76 -5.72
C ALA A 110 -1.12 2.58 -6.48
N ALA A 111 -0.15 1.91 -7.11
CA ALA A 111 0.86 2.59 -7.93
C ALA A 111 0.21 3.33 -9.10
N ALA A 112 -0.75 2.71 -9.78
CA ALA A 112 -1.47 3.33 -10.90
C ALA A 112 -2.24 4.58 -10.44
N LEU A 113 -2.92 4.50 -9.31
CA LEU A 113 -3.62 5.66 -8.73
C LEU A 113 -2.63 6.77 -8.35
N GLY A 114 -1.48 6.38 -7.79
CA GLY A 114 -0.41 7.33 -7.46
C GLY A 114 0.12 8.06 -8.68
N VAL A 115 0.37 7.33 -9.77
CA VAL A 115 0.80 7.93 -11.05
C VAL A 115 -0.27 8.86 -11.60
N ALA A 116 -1.53 8.43 -11.60
CA ALA A 116 -2.63 9.28 -12.07
C ALA A 116 -2.72 10.57 -11.25
N ALA A 117 -2.60 10.47 -9.92
CA ALA A 117 -2.63 11.63 -9.04
C ALA A 117 -1.43 12.56 -9.29
N LEU A 118 -0.24 11.98 -9.52
CA LEU A 118 0.97 12.76 -9.79
C LEU A 118 0.86 13.53 -11.12
N GLN A 119 0.29 12.89 -12.14
CA GLN A 119 0.05 13.53 -13.44
C GLN A 119 -0.97 14.66 -13.33
N GLY A 120 -1.89 14.58 -12.39
CA GLY A 120 -2.89 15.63 -12.13
C GLY A 120 -2.37 16.80 -11.31
N GLU A 121 -1.16 16.70 -10.72
CA GLU A 121 -0.60 17.79 -9.94
C GLU A 121 -0.04 18.89 -10.85
N PRO A 122 -0.14 20.18 -10.44
CA PRO A 122 0.41 21.27 -11.23
C PRO A 122 1.92 21.11 -11.41
N SER A 123 2.39 21.46 -12.62
CA SER A 123 3.82 21.55 -12.89
C SER A 123 4.42 22.72 -12.10
N VAL A 124 5.56 22.52 -11.49
CA VAL A 124 6.26 23.56 -10.73
C VAL A 124 7.45 24.06 -11.53
#